data_ade344111f01be124751b15c010a7a91
#
_entry.id   ade344111f01be124751b15c010a7a91
#
_cell.length_a   1.000
_cell.length_b   1.000
_cell.length_c   1.000
_cell.angle_alpha   90.00
_cell.angle_beta   90.00
_cell.angle_gamma   90.00
#
_symmetry.space_group_name_H-M   'P 1'
#
loop_
_entity.id
_entity.type
_entity.pdbx_description
1 polymer ?
#
loop_
_entity_poly.entity_id
_entity_poly.type
_entity_poly.pdbx_seq_one_letter_code
_entity_poly.pdbx_strand_id
1 'polypeptide(L)'
;MDDRITAVYLMVWKSELTPEDEGSYERPLARQREFLTEYMKEHWGIEPDENVRFYTSRSDLFWDIERHRIKRLIVYSLDRLAATREEIDAILFELDAEGVELLVAQDGNS
;
A
#
# COMPACT_ATOMS: atom_id res chain seq x y z
N MET A 1 4.72 16.92 -17.80
CA MET A 1 3.80 15.81 -17.56
C MET A 1 4.36 14.93 -16.44
N ASP A 2 3.54 14.52 -15.49
CA ASP A 2 3.98 13.73 -14.36
C ASP A 2 3.99 12.25 -14.72
N ASP A 3 5.19 11.68 -14.88
CA ASP A 3 5.36 10.27 -15.23
C ASP A 3 5.33 9.33 -14.04
N ARG A 4 5.13 9.89 -12.84
CA ARG A 4 5.08 9.09 -11.63
C ARG A 4 3.80 8.29 -11.55
N ILE A 5 3.85 7.18 -10.83
CA ILE A 5 2.74 6.24 -10.74
C ILE A 5 2.07 6.28 -9.37
N THR A 6 0.91 5.64 -9.31
CA THR A 6 0.25 5.32 -8.04
C THR A 6 0.69 3.92 -7.63
N ALA A 7 1.25 3.79 -6.44
CA ALA A 7 1.67 2.52 -5.89
C ALA A 7 0.61 2.01 -4.91
N VAL A 8 0.27 0.73 -5.01
CA VAL A 8 -0.61 0.06 -4.05
C VAL A 8 0.22 -0.98 -3.33
N TYR A 9 0.44 -0.79 -2.04
CA TYR A 9 1.24 -1.71 -1.25
C TYR A 9 0.34 -2.73 -0.58
N LEU A 10 0.58 -4.00 -0.89
CA LEU A 10 -0.17 -5.13 -0.34
C LEU A 10 0.67 -5.82 0.72
N MET A 11 0.13 -5.93 1.91
CA MET A 11 0.83 -6.54 3.03
C MET A 11 -0.18 -7.19 3.96
N VAL A 12 0.09 -8.44 4.33
CA VAL A 12 -0.73 -9.22 5.23
C VAL A 12 0.18 -9.75 6.34
N TRP A 13 -0.23 -9.55 7.60
CA TRP A 13 0.51 -10.06 8.74
C TRP A 13 0.31 -11.57 8.86
N LYS A 14 1.32 -12.26 9.40
CA LYS A 14 1.24 -13.70 9.63
C LYS A 14 0.03 -14.08 10.48
N SER A 15 -0.33 -13.22 11.44
CA SER A 15 -1.47 -13.45 12.31
C SER A 15 -2.81 -13.43 11.58
N GLU A 16 -2.86 -12.90 10.37
CA GLU A 16 -4.07 -12.85 9.57
C GLU A 16 -4.30 -14.13 8.76
N LEU A 17 -3.30 -14.99 8.70
CA LEU A 17 -3.43 -16.26 7.99
C LEU A 17 -4.37 -17.21 8.75
N THR A 18 -5.21 -17.89 8.00
CA THR A 18 -6.10 -18.91 8.55
C THR A 18 -5.53 -20.30 8.23
N PRO A 19 -6.02 -21.37 8.90
CA PRO A 19 -5.58 -22.73 8.56
C PRO A 19 -5.82 -23.08 7.09
N GLU A 20 -6.84 -22.48 6.48
CA GLU A 20 -7.16 -22.71 5.07
C GLU A 20 -6.10 -22.17 4.13
N ASP A 21 -5.32 -21.20 4.59
CA ASP A 21 -4.26 -20.62 3.78
C ASP A 21 -3.01 -21.48 3.72
N GLU A 22 -2.92 -22.49 4.59
CA GLU A 22 -1.80 -23.45 4.64
C GLU A 22 -0.40 -22.78 4.71
N GLY A 23 -0.33 -21.64 5.41
CA GLY A 23 0.91 -20.90 5.54
C GLY A 23 1.25 -20.01 4.34
N SER A 24 0.41 -19.99 3.33
CA SER A 24 0.61 -19.18 2.13
C SER A 24 -0.03 -17.81 2.27
N TYR A 25 0.64 -16.78 1.78
CA TYR A 25 0.13 -15.42 1.76
C TYR A 25 -0.65 -15.09 0.48
N GLU A 26 -0.68 -16.02 -0.47
CA GLU A 26 -1.29 -15.79 -1.78
C GLU A 26 -2.76 -15.35 -1.73
N ARG A 27 -3.59 -16.13 -1.03
CA ARG A 27 -5.02 -15.82 -0.93
C ARG A 27 -5.31 -14.52 -0.19
N PRO A 28 -4.72 -14.30 1.00
CA PRO A 28 -4.93 -13.03 1.71
C PRO A 28 -4.46 -11.82 0.90
N LEU A 29 -3.33 -11.92 0.23
CA LEU A 29 -2.84 -10.84 -0.62
C LEU A 29 -3.77 -10.60 -1.81
N ALA A 30 -4.27 -11.66 -2.42
CA ALA A 30 -5.21 -11.53 -3.53
C ALA A 30 -6.51 -10.85 -3.08
N ARG A 31 -7.02 -11.22 -1.90
CA ARG A 31 -8.23 -10.59 -1.34
C ARG A 31 -8.00 -9.11 -1.04
N GLN A 32 -6.83 -8.76 -0.50
CA GLN A 32 -6.50 -7.38 -0.22
C GLN A 32 -6.39 -6.57 -1.50
N ARG A 33 -5.76 -7.13 -2.52
CA ARG A 33 -5.64 -6.50 -3.83
C ARG A 33 -7.01 -6.23 -4.44
N GLU A 34 -7.88 -7.22 -4.40
CA GLU A 34 -9.23 -7.10 -4.91
C GLU A 34 -10.02 -6.02 -4.16
N PHE A 35 -9.95 -6.05 -2.84
CA PHE A 35 -10.60 -5.05 -2.00
C PHE A 35 -10.11 -3.64 -2.33
N LEU A 36 -8.80 -3.45 -2.39
CA LEU A 36 -8.23 -2.12 -2.67
C LEU A 36 -8.53 -1.65 -4.08
N THR A 37 -8.57 -2.57 -5.05
CA THR A 37 -8.93 -2.23 -6.43
C THR A 37 -10.34 -1.64 -6.48
N GLU A 38 -11.30 -2.30 -5.83
CA GLU A 38 -12.67 -1.81 -5.77
C GLU A 38 -12.78 -0.52 -4.97
N TYR A 39 -12.08 -0.47 -3.83
CA TYR A 39 -12.13 0.70 -2.95
C TYR A 39 -11.61 1.96 -3.64
N MET A 40 -10.48 1.85 -4.32
CA MET A 40 -9.90 3.03 -4.97
C MET A 40 -10.73 3.52 -6.15
N LYS A 41 -11.45 2.61 -6.82
CA LYS A 41 -12.38 3.01 -7.89
C LYS A 41 -13.59 3.74 -7.32
N GLU A 42 -14.18 3.19 -6.27
CA GLU A 42 -15.42 3.72 -5.67
C GLU A 42 -15.21 5.01 -4.88
N HIS A 43 -14.12 5.08 -4.12
CA HIS A 43 -13.91 6.20 -3.20
C HIS A 43 -12.97 7.28 -3.72
N TRP A 44 -12.06 6.94 -4.61
CA TRP A 44 -11.06 7.89 -5.09
C TRP A 44 -11.07 8.07 -6.60
N GLY A 45 -11.90 7.33 -7.31
CA GLY A 45 -11.97 7.41 -8.76
C GLY A 45 -10.70 6.99 -9.47
N ILE A 46 -9.89 6.15 -8.84
CA ILE A 46 -8.62 5.68 -9.40
C ILE A 46 -8.84 4.32 -10.07
N GLU A 47 -8.59 4.27 -11.38
CA GLU A 47 -8.71 3.02 -12.14
C GLU A 47 -7.37 2.26 -12.11
N PRO A 48 -7.43 0.92 -12.02
CA PRO A 48 -6.21 0.11 -12.01
C PRO A 48 -5.62 -0.06 -13.41
N ASP A 49 -5.11 1.02 -13.97
CA ASP A 49 -4.53 1.05 -15.31
C ASP A 49 -3.00 0.97 -15.26
N GLU A 50 -2.34 1.29 -16.36
CA GLU A 50 -0.88 1.22 -16.48
C GLU A 50 -0.13 2.17 -15.53
N ASN A 51 -0.85 3.15 -14.98
CA ASN A 51 -0.26 4.10 -14.02
C ASN A 51 -0.40 3.65 -12.57
N VAL A 52 -0.94 2.46 -12.36
CA VAL A 52 -1.09 1.86 -11.04
C VAL A 52 -0.26 0.59 -10.97
N ARG A 53 0.61 0.51 -9.97
CA ARG A 53 1.46 -0.67 -9.79
C ARG A 53 1.27 -1.23 -8.39
N PHE A 54 1.10 -2.54 -8.30
CA PHE A 54 0.93 -3.24 -7.03
C PHE A 54 2.29 -3.74 -6.54
N TYR A 55 2.57 -3.50 -5.26
CA TYR A 55 3.83 -3.90 -4.63
C TYR A 55 3.53 -4.87 -3.50
N THR A 56 4.32 -5.92 -3.40
CA THR A 56 4.29 -6.84 -2.26
C THR A 56 5.62 -6.82 -1.52
N SER A 57 6.64 -6.19 -2.10
CA SER A 57 7.95 -6.03 -1.50
C SER A 57 8.13 -4.61 -1.01
N ARG A 58 8.33 -4.45 0.31
CA ARG A 58 8.58 -3.16 0.91
C ARG A 58 9.86 -2.52 0.36
N SER A 59 10.89 -3.33 0.14
CA SER A 59 12.15 -2.84 -0.40
C SER A 59 11.98 -2.25 -1.79
N ASP A 60 11.22 -2.93 -2.65
CA ASP A 60 10.96 -2.44 -4.00
C ASP A 60 10.16 -1.16 -3.98
N LEU A 61 9.17 -1.09 -3.09
CA LEU A 61 8.34 0.11 -2.93
C LEU A 61 9.20 1.31 -2.55
N PHE A 62 10.01 1.19 -1.51
CA PHE A 62 10.82 2.31 -1.04
C PHE A 62 11.93 2.67 -2.01
N TRP A 63 12.46 1.69 -2.73
CA TRP A 63 13.40 1.95 -3.81
C TRP A 63 12.80 2.90 -4.84
N ASP A 64 11.58 2.62 -5.27
CA ASP A 64 10.90 3.45 -6.26
C ASP A 64 10.48 4.80 -5.70
N ILE A 65 10.12 4.88 -4.41
CA ILE A 65 9.82 6.16 -3.74
C ILE A 65 11.07 7.05 -3.76
N GLU A 66 12.21 6.50 -3.37
CA GLU A 66 13.47 7.25 -3.34
C GLU A 66 13.92 7.73 -4.71
N ARG A 67 13.50 7.03 -5.76
CA ARG A 67 13.80 7.40 -7.14
C ARG A 67 12.78 8.33 -7.75
N HIS A 68 11.86 8.83 -6.96
CA HIS A 68 10.82 9.78 -7.38
C HIS A 68 9.92 9.23 -8.48
N ARG A 69 9.62 7.94 -8.45
CA ARG A 69 8.75 7.28 -9.41
C ARG A 69 7.31 7.21 -8.97
N ILE A 70 7.06 7.48 -7.68
CA ILE A 70 5.75 7.32 -7.08
C ILE A 70 5.22 8.68 -6.63
N LYS A 71 4.00 9.00 -7.06
CA LYS A 71 3.32 10.24 -6.65
C LYS A 71 2.27 10.00 -5.57
N ARG A 72 1.81 8.76 -5.44
CA ARG A 72 0.74 8.40 -4.52
C ARG A 72 0.94 6.97 -4.04
N LEU A 73 0.73 6.76 -2.75
CA LEU A 73 0.83 5.45 -2.14
C LEU A 73 -0.52 5.11 -1.50
N ILE A 74 -1.06 3.95 -1.85
CA ILE A 74 -2.30 3.44 -1.28
C ILE A 74 -1.99 2.22 -0.43
N VAL A 75 -2.50 2.20 0.80
CA VAL A 75 -2.36 1.06 1.70
C VAL A 75 -3.71 0.73 2.31
N TYR A 76 -3.86 -0.51 2.75
CA TYR A 76 -5.08 -0.94 3.42
C TYR A 76 -5.25 -0.21 4.77
N SER A 77 -4.17 -0.15 5.55
CA SER A 77 -4.14 0.56 6.83
C SER A 77 -2.71 0.96 7.14
N LEU A 78 -2.53 1.90 8.06
CA LEU A 78 -1.20 2.41 8.40
C LEU A 78 -0.28 1.33 8.97
N ASP A 79 -0.83 0.37 9.70
CA ASP A 79 -0.04 -0.71 10.29
C ASP A 79 0.58 -1.64 9.24
N ARG A 80 0.18 -1.51 7.98
CA ARG A 80 0.82 -2.26 6.89
C ARG A 80 2.17 -1.69 6.52
N LEU A 81 2.44 -0.45 6.89
CA LEU A 81 3.71 0.20 6.59
C LEU A 81 4.81 -0.19 7.57
N ALA A 82 4.46 -0.36 8.84
CA ALA A 82 5.42 -0.71 9.88
C ALA A 82 4.71 -1.24 11.11
N ALA A 83 5.46 -1.92 11.96
CA ALA A 83 4.93 -2.56 13.17
C ALA A 83 4.78 -1.57 14.33
N THR A 84 5.59 -0.51 14.37
CA THR A 84 5.58 0.44 15.47
C THR A 84 5.15 1.82 15.00
N ARG A 85 4.59 2.60 15.92
CA ARG A 85 4.18 3.96 15.61
C ARG A 85 5.36 4.85 15.21
N GLU A 86 6.50 4.64 15.86
CA GLU A 86 7.70 5.43 15.57
C GLU A 86 8.17 5.21 14.14
N GLU A 87 8.12 3.96 13.67
CA GLU A 87 8.47 3.64 12.30
C GLU A 87 7.45 4.22 11.33
N ILE A 88 6.16 4.16 11.68
CA ILE A 88 5.10 4.74 10.85
C ILE A 88 5.32 6.24 10.71
N ASP A 89 5.59 6.94 11.81
CA ASP A 89 5.83 8.37 11.79
C ASP A 89 7.04 8.73 10.91
N ALA A 90 8.11 7.93 10.99
CA ALA A 90 9.29 8.14 10.16
C ALA A 90 8.97 7.96 8.68
N ILE A 91 8.15 6.95 8.35
CA ILE A 91 7.74 6.71 6.98
C ILE A 91 6.86 7.86 6.46
N LEU A 92 5.92 8.33 7.29
CA LEU A 92 5.05 9.45 6.91
C LEU A 92 5.88 10.71 6.62
N PHE A 93 6.91 10.95 7.44
CA PHE A 93 7.82 12.07 7.22
C PHE A 93 8.55 11.92 5.89
N GLU A 94 9.04 10.72 5.59
CA GLU A 94 9.75 10.46 4.33
C GLU A 94 8.82 10.63 3.13
N LEU A 95 7.59 10.13 3.20
CA LEU A 95 6.62 10.28 2.12
C LEU A 95 6.33 11.75 1.85
N ASP A 96 6.17 12.53 2.91
CA ASP A 96 5.94 13.97 2.78
C ASP A 96 7.14 14.65 2.14
N ALA A 97 8.35 14.31 2.57
CA ALA A 97 9.58 14.87 2.03
C ALA A 97 9.76 14.53 0.54
N GLU A 98 9.32 13.35 0.12
CA GLU A 98 9.41 12.92 -1.27
C GLU A 98 8.21 13.36 -2.12
N GLY A 99 7.26 14.05 -1.52
CA GLY A 99 6.08 14.54 -2.24
C GLY A 99 5.10 13.45 -2.63
N VAL A 100 5.01 12.39 -1.82
CA VAL A 100 4.11 11.26 -2.08
C VAL A 100 2.84 11.43 -1.25
N GLU A 101 1.69 11.44 -1.93
CA GLU A 101 0.40 11.46 -1.25
C GLU A 101 0.08 10.07 -0.70
N LEU A 102 -0.37 10.00 0.54
CA LEU A 102 -0.75 8.72 1.16
C LEU A 102 -2.26 8.62 1.28
N LEU A 103 -2.83 7.53 0.77
CA LEU A 103 -4.25 7.23 0.90
C LEU A 103 -4.41 5.91 1.66
N VAL A 104 -5.24 5.92 2.69
CA VAL A 104 -5.46 4.77 3.57
C VAL A 104 -6.92 4.35 3.48
N ALA A 105 -7.17 3.09 3.13
CA ALA A 105 -8.53 2.58 2.97
C ALA A 105 -9.23 2.38 4.31
N GLN A 106 -8.50 1.87 5.30
CA GLN A 106 -9.04 1.63 6.64
C GLN A 106 -8.33 2.52 7.65
N ASP A 107 -9.10 3.42 8.25
CA ASP A 107 -8.59 4.25 9.31
C ASP A 107 -8.54 3.41 10.58
N GLY A 108 -7.38 3.26 11.18
CA GLY A 108 -7.18 2.41 12.34
C GLY A 108 -7.95 2.82 13.60
N ASN A 109 -8.62 3.94 13.57
CA ASN A 109 -9.41 4.43 14.71
C ASN A 109 -10.90 4.25 14.52
N SER A 110 -11.28 3.62 13.45
CA SER A 110 -12.70 3.38 13.18
C SER A 110 -13.29 2.33 14.11
#